data_34d6ddfedd9874581ad738b34a525b26
#
_entry.id   34d6ddfedd9874581ad738b34a525b26
#
_cell.length_a   1.000
_cell.length_b   1.000
_cell.length_c   1.000
_cell.angle_alpha   90.00
_cell.angle_beta   90.00
_cell.angle_gamma   90.00
#
_symmetry.space_group_name_H-M   'P 1'
#
loop_
_entity.id
_entity.type
_entity.pdbx_description
1 polymer ?
#
loop_
_entity_poly.entity_id
_entity_poly.type
_entity_poly.pdbx_seq_one_letter_code
_entity_poly.pdbx_strand_id
1 'polypeptide(L)'
;MSRIGKSPVTIPAGVTVEVANGIITVKGKNGQLTQEFSDVTVTVEDGQVLVERSSDHKDQRAKHGLYRSLINNMIIGVTDGFTKSLELVGVGYRVSNQGQKLDLALGYSHNIILEIAPEVTLETISEKGKNPIVKLTSFDKQLLGQVAAKIRGFRKPEPYKGKGVKFVGEVLRRKAGKSA
;
A
#
# COMPACT_ATOMS: atom_id res chain seq x y z
N MET A 1 -17.02 19.57 -10.89
CA MET A 1 -17.21 19.28 -9.43
C MET A 1 -16.61 17.93 -9.10
N SER A 2 -15.88 17.79 -7.96
CA SER A 2 -15.32 16.49 -7.53
C SER A 2 -16.40 15.69 -6.81
N ARG A 3 -16.95 14.66 -7.45
CA ARG A 3 -17.93 13.76 -6.81
C ARG A 3 -17.32 12.99 -5.63
N ILE A 4 -16.05 12.60 -5.76
CA ILE A 4 -15.32 11.87 -4.71
C ILE A 4 -15.10 12.75 -3.47
N GLY A 5 -14.64 14.00 -3.64
CA GLY A 5 -14.37 14.89 -2.50
C GLY A 5 -15.60 15.18 -1.65
N LYS A 6 -16.77 15.32 -2.27
CA LYS A 6 -18.03 15.59 -1.58
C LYS A 6 -18.69 14.38 -0.88
N SER A 7 -18.20 13.17 -1.19
CA SER A 7 -18.76 11.97 -0.55
C SER A 7 -18.28 11.86 0.89
N PRO A 8 -19.16 11.81 1.89
CA PRO A 8 -18.77 11.64 3.30
C PRO A 8 -17.99 10.32 3.48
N VAL A 9 -17.18 10.25 4.52
CA VAL A 9 -16.48 9.04 4.93
C VAL A 9 -17.07 8.56 6.23
N THR A 10 -17.74 7.40 6.22
CA THR A 10 -18.37 6.82 7.42
C THR A 10 -17.30 6.31 8.37
N ILE A 11 -17.43 6.59 9.65
CA ILE A 11 -16.58 6.09 10.72
C ILE A 11 -17.21 4.78 11.24
N PRO A 12 -16.55 3.62 11.06
CA PRO A 12 -17.06 2.35 11.58
C PRO A 12 -16.95 2.28 13.11
N ALA A 13 -17.72 1.41 13.72
CA ALA A 13 -17.67 1.16 15.16
C ALA A 13 -16.25 0.72 15.59
N GLY A 14 -15.75 1.32 16.68
CA GLY A 14 -14.40 1.03 17.20
C GLY A 14 -13.28 1.88 16.58
N VAL A 15 -13.60 2.86 15.73
CA VAL A 15 -12.64 3.85 15.22
C VAL A 15 -12.93 5.20 15.83
N THR A 16 -11.88 5.86 16.32
CA THR A 16 -11.93 7.24 16.83
C THR A 16 -11.21 8.15 15.86
N VAL A 17 -11.83 9.26 15.49
CA VAL A 17 -11.26 10.30 14.63
C VAL A 17 -11.21 11.61 15.38
N GLU A 18 -10.02 12.18 15.51
CA GLU A 18 -9.76 13.46 16.16
C GLU A 18 -9.17 14.43 15.13
N VAL A 19 -9.66 15.66 15.12
CA VAL A 19 -9.15 16.72 14.24
C VAL A 19 -8.72 17.91 15.12
N ALA A 20 -7.43 18.24 15.07
CA ALA A 20 -6.86 19.35 15.82
C ALA A 20 -5.69 19.98 15.05
N ASN A 21 -5.63 21.31 15.03
CA ASN A 21 -4.50 22.09 14.49
C ASN A 21 -4.07 21.70 13.07
N GLY A 22 -4.99 21.37 12.18
CA GLY A 22 -4.66 20.96 10.81
C GLY A 22 -4.11 19.53 10.70
N ILE A 23 -4.24 18.73 11.76
CA ILE A 23 -3.86 17.32 11.80
C ILE A 23 -5.10 16.48 12.06
N ILE A 24 -5.32 15.45 11.27
CA ILE A 24 -6.29 14.41 11.54
C ILE A 24 -5.59 13.17 12.09
N THR A 25 -6.11 12.64 13.18
CA THR A 25 -5.63 11.43 13.85
C THR A 25 -6.75 10.39 13.84
N VAL A 26 -6.46 9.22 13.29
CA VAL A 26 -7.41 8.09 13.23
C VAL A 26 -6.85 6.94 14.05
N LYS A 27 -7.59 6.48 15.04
CA LYS A 27 -7.23 5.36 15.94
C LYS A 27 -8.22 4.21 15.75
N GLY A 28 -7.71 3.00 15.67
CA GLY A 28 -8.52 1.79 15.58
C GLY A 28 -7.82 0.57 16.17
N LYS A 29 -8.36 -0.61 15.94
CA LYS A 29 -7.82 -1.87 16.49
C LYS A 29 -6.41 -2.22 16.02
N ASN A 30 -6.02 -1.82 14.79
CA ASN A 30 -4.75 -2.18 14.19
C ASN A 30 -3.64 -1.13 14.44
N GLY A 31 -3.98 0.05 14.98
CA GLY A 31 -3.02 1.11 15.26
C GLY A 31 -3.60 2.50 15.13
N GLN A 32 -2.71 3.46 15.01
CA GLN A 32 -3.03 4.88 14.87
C GLN A 32 -2.27 5.46 13.68
N LEU A 33 -2.96 6.29 12.90
CA LEU A 33 -2.38 7.05 11.80
C LEU A 33 -2.68 8.54 11.99
N THR A 34 -1.74 9.37 11.56
CA THR A 34 -1.86 10.83 11.57
C THR A 34 -1.59 11.38 10.18
N GLN A 35 -2.32 12.43 9.78
CA GLN A 35 -2.14 13.10 8.50
C GLN A 35 -2.34 14.60 8.69
N GLU A 36 -1.35 15.38 8.25
CA GLU A 36 -1.49 16.83 8.14
C GLU A 36 -2.30 17.18 6.89
N PHE A 37 -3.12 18.23 7.02
CA PHE A 37 -3.89 18.77 5.90
C PHE A 37 -3.82 20.30 5.86
N SER A 38 -3.93 20.85 4.65
CA SER A 38 -3.89 22.30 4.39
C SER A 38 -4.90 22.68 3.30
N ASP A 39 -5.41 23.89 3.36
CA ASP A 39 -6.33 24.50 2.37
C ASP A 39 -7.68 23.75 2.21
N VAL A 40 -8.04 22.93 3.18
CA VAL A 40 -9.34 22.29 3.29
C VAL A 40 -9.80 22.34 4.74
N THR A 41 -11.10 22.24 4.96
CA THR A 41 -11.70 22.11 6.30
C THR A 41 -12.15 20.66 6.46
N VAL A 42 -11.80 20.04 7.58
CA VAL A 42 -12.21 18.67 7.92
C VAL A 42 -13.07 18.75 9.17
N THR A 43 -14.32 18.29 9.07
CA THR A 43 -15.28 18.24 10.19
C THR A 43 -15.71 16.80 10.44
N VAL A 44 -16.04 16.49 11.68
CA VAL A 44 -16.55 15.17 12.09
C VAL A 44 -17.95 15.41 12.65
N GLU A 45 -18.98 14.92 11.96
CA GLU A 45 -20.38 15.07 12.31
C GLU A 45 -21.11 13.75 12.10
N ASP A 46 -22.05 13.41 13.00
CA ASP A 46 -22.92 12.23 12.90
C ASP A 46 -22.19 10.92 12.55
N GLY A 47 -20.98 10.71 13.07
CA GLY A 47 -20.20 9.51 12.76
C GLY A 47 -19.63 9.46 11.34
N GLN A 48 -19.52 10.61 10.69
CA GLN A 48 -18.95 10.77 9.37
C GLN A 48 -17.89 11.87 9.36
N VAL A 49 -16.90 11.71 8.48
CA VAL A 49 -15.90 12.76 8.20
C VAL A 49 -16.28 13.46 6.90
N LEU A 50 -16.44 14.76 6.99
CA LEU A 50 -16.70 15.64 5.85
C LEU A 50 -15.42 16.44 5.56
N VAL A 51 -15.11 16.59 4.29
CA VAL A 51 -14.00 17.43 3.81
C VAL A 51 -14.59 18.53 2.96
N GLU A 52 -14.31 19.76 3.31
CA GLU A 52 -14.80 20.93 2.59
C GLU A 52 -13.66 21.77 2.03
N ARG A 53 -13.94 22.58 1.04
CA ARG A 53 -13.00 23.53 0.46
C ARG A 53 -13.61 24.93 0.41
N SER A 54 -12.81 25.95 0.62
CA SER A 54 -13.27 27.35 0.63
C SER A 54 -13.48 27.93 -0.76
N SER A 55 -12.80 27.40 -1.79
CA SER A 55 -12.92 27.87 -3.18
C SER A 55 -12.83 26.77 -4.23
N ASP A 56 -13.16 27.12 -5.48
CA ASP A 56 -13.06 26.23 -6.64
C ASP A 56 -11.71 26.32 -7.38
N HIS A 57 -10.69 26.92 -6.73
CA HIS A 57 -9.35 26.98 -7.29
C HIS A 57 -8.80 25.58 -7.57
N LYS A 58 -7.98 25.44 -8.62
CA LYS A 58 -7.45 24.16 -9.10
C LYS A 58 -6.78 23.33 -7.97
N ASP A 59 -5.96 23.99 -7.16
CA ASP A 59 -5.18 23.32 -6.11
C ASP A 59 -6.07 22.83 -4.96
N GLN A 60 -7.06 23.64 -4.56
CA GLN A 60 -8.02 23.24 -3.52
C GLN A 60 -8.94 22.10 -3.99
N ARG A 61 -9.30 22.09 -5.28
CA ARG A 61 -10.04 20.96 -5.88
C ARG A 61 -9.23 19.68 -5.86
N ALA A 62 -7.91 19.75 -6.12
CA ALA A 62 -7.01 18.60 -6.06
C ALA A 62 -6.86 18.10 -4.62
N LYS A 63 -6.57 19.00 -3.66
CA LYS A 63 -6.42 18.68 -2.24
C LYS A 63 -7.70 18.10 -1.62
N HIS A 64 -8.86 18.61 -1.99
CA HIS A 64 -10.16 18.11 -1.53
C HIS A 64 -10.33 16.62 -1.81
N GLY A 65 -10.09 16.17 -3.04
CA GLY A 65 -10.15 14.76 -3.39
C GLY A 65 -9.04 13.92 -2.77
N LEU A 66 -7.82 14.48 -2.67
CA LEU A 66 -6.67 13.84 -2.05
C LEU A 66 -6.92 13.51 -0.57
N TYR A 67 -7.23 14.53 0.24
CA TYR A 67 -7.41 14.33 1.68
C TYR A 67 -8.59 13.43 2.00
N ARG A 68 -9.71 13.57 1.28
CA ARG A 68 -10.83 12.63 1.43
C ARG A 68 -10.39 11.18 1.20
N SER A 69 -9.59 10.93 0.18
CA SER A 69 -9.10 9.58 -0.15
C SER A 69 -8.09 9.07 0.88
N LEU A 70 -7.21 9.94 1.38
CA LEU A 70 -6.27 9.60 2.45
C LEU A 70 -7.00 9.24 3.74
N ILE A 71 -7.97 10.04 4.17
CA ILE A 71 -8.79 9.77 5.37
C ILE A 71 -9.53 8.44 5.24
N ASN A 72 -10.13 8.16 4.09
CA ASN A 72 -10.79 6.88 3.84
C ASN A 72 -9.80 5.70 3.92
N ASN A 73 -8.59 5.86 3.37
CA ASN A 73 -7.56 4.84 3.49
C ASN A 73 -7.09 4.64 4.94
N MET A 74 -6.98 5.73 5.73
CA MET A 74 -6.62 5.63 7.15
C MET A 74 -7.68 4.83 7.92
N ILE A 75 -8.97 5.13 7.74
CA ILE A 75 -10.08 4.43 8.39
C ILE A 75 -10.08 2.94 8.03
N ILE A 76 -9.98 2.59 6.74
CA ILE A 76 -9.88 1.19 6.29
C ILE A 76 -8.63 0.51 6.87
N GLY A 77 -7.51 1.22 6.91
CA GLY A 77 -6.25 0.68 7.41
C GLY A 77 -6.33 0.30 8.89
N VAL A 78 -6.83 1.19 9.74
CA VAL A 78 -6.94 0.92 11.18
C VAL A 78 -8.05 -0.09 11.52
N THR A 79 -9.01 -0.34 10.61
CA THR A 79 -10.05 -1.38 10.78
C THR A 79 -9.61 -2.73 10.25
N ASP A 80 -9.47 -2.85 8.93
CA ASP A 80 -9.25 -4.14 8.25
C ASP A 80 -7.79 -4.37 7.90
N GLY A 81 -7.04 -3.27 7.73
CA GLY A 81 -5.67 -3.32 7.22
C GLY A 81 -5.62 -3.52 5.71
N PHE A 82 -4.41 -3.51 5.18
CA PHE A 82 -4.13 -3.75 3.76
C PHE A 82 -3.16 -4.91 3.61
N THR A 83 -3.40 -5.75 2.61
CA THR A 83 -2.50 -6.85 2.27
C THR A 83 -2.06 -6.73 0.81
N LYS A 84 -0.77 -6.93 0.56
CA LYS A 84 -0.20 -7.07 -0.79
C LYS A 84 0.67 -8.31 -0.86
N SER A 85 0.50 -9.08 -1.93
CA SER A 85 1.29 -10.29 -2.18
C SER A 85 2.11 -10.13 -3.45
N LEU A 86 3.38 -10.49 -3.36
CA LEU A 86 4.35 -10.46 -4.45
C LEU A 86 4.76 -11.90 -4.77
N GLU A 87 4.79 -12.24 -6.04
CA GLU A 87 5.19 -13.53 -6.57
C GLU A 87 6.56 -13.41 -7.24
N LEU A 88 7.48 -14.30 -6.89
CA LEU A 88 8.83 -14.37 -7.45
C LEU A 88 8.87 -15.38 -8.57
N VAL A 89 8.84 -14.93 -9.81
CA VAL A 89 8.86 -15.80 -11.00
C VAL A 89 10.27 -15.96 -11.51
N GLY A 90 10.81 -17.17 -11.44
CA GLY A 90 12.14 -17.46 -11.97
C GLY A 90 12.73 -18.77 -11.44
N VAL A 91 13.45 -19.49 -12.29
CA VAL A 91 14.15 -20.70 -11.87
C VAL A 91 15.22 -20.37 -10.85
N GLY A 92 15.21 -21.07 -9.71
CA GLY A 92 16.15 -20.86 -8.62
C GLY A 92 15.87 -19.65 -7.74
N TYR A 93 14.76 -18.92 -7.94
CA TYR A 93 14.37 -17.85 -7.03
C TYR A 93 13.90 -18.44 -5.70
N ARG A 94 14.37 -17.85 -4.63
CA ARG A 94 14.03 -18.26 -3.27
C ARG A 94 13.72 -17.04 -2.42
N VAL A 95 12.90 -17.24 -1.41
CA VAL A 95 12.61 -16.24 -0.38
C VAL A 95 12.57 -16.91 0.98
N SER A 96 13.11 -16.24 1.96
CA SER A 96 12.97 -16.58 3.38
C SER A 96 12.93 -15.31 4.21
N ASN A 97 12.39 -15.39 5.40
CA ASN A 97 12.43 -14.29 6.35
C ASN A 97 12.86 -14.76 7.74
N GLN A 98 13.55 -13.88 8.44
CA GLN A 98 13.89 -14.02 9.86
C GLN A 98 13.39 -12.76 10.57
N GLY A 99 12.19 -12.86 11.16
CA GLY A 99 11.51 -11.68 11.68
C GLY A 99 11.25 -10.67 10.56
N GLN A 100 11.76 -9.44 10.73
CA GLN A 100 11.61 -8.34 9.76
C GLN A 100 12.67 -8.32 8.66
N LYS A 101 13.64 -9.21 8.69
CA LYS A 101 14.66 -9.33 7.64
C LYS A 101 14.19 -10.30 6.57
N LEU A 102 13.98 -9.78 5.37
CA LEU A 102 13.62 -10.53 4.16
C LEU A 102 14.88 -10.84 3.36
N ASP A 103 15.15 -12.11 3.12
CA ASP A 103 16.23 -12.60 2.27
C ASP A 103 15.68 -13.06 0.92
N LEU A 104 16.22 -12.50 -0.16
CA LEU A 104 15.76 -12.68 -1.52
C LEU A 104 16.91 -13.18 -2.40
N ALA A 105 16.81 -14.40 -2.91
CA ALA A 105 17.67 -14.92 -3.97
C ALA A 105 16.98 -14.73 -5.33
N LEU A 106 17.40 -13.72 -6.09
CA LEU A 106 16.76 -13.31 -7.35
C LEU A 106 17.65 -13.57 -8.58
N GLY A 107 18.59 -14.54 -8.48
CA GLY A 107 19.50 -14.88 -9.58
C GLY A 107 20.62 -13.85 -9.80
N TYR A 108 21.00 -13.13 -8.77
CA TYR A 108 22.24 -12.37 -8.66
C TYR A 108 23.32 -13.23 -7.99
N SER A 109 24.59 -12.78 -8.04
CA SER A 109 25.72 -13.46 -7.39
C SER A 109 25.64 -13.45 -5.85
N HIS A 110 24.80 -12.59 -5.28
CA HIS A 110 24.55 -12.45 -3.84
C HIS A 110 23.05 -12.37 -3.55
N ASN A 111 22.66 -12.71 -2.34
CA ASN A 111 21.31 -12.50 -1.85
C ASN A 111 21.08 -11.02 -1.51
N ILE A 112 19.85 -10.58 -1.65
CA ILE A 112 19.42 -9.24 -1.24
C ILE A 112 18.72 -9.36 0.12
N ILE A 113 19.29 -8.72 1.13
CA ILE A 113 18.71 -8.65 2.46
C ILE A 113 18.04 -7.29 2.60
N LEU A 114 16.72 -7.28 2.89
CA LEU A 114 15.93 -6.09 3.13
C LEU A 114 15.34 -6.15 4.54
N GLU A 115 15.66 -5.16 5.36
CA GLU A 115 14.99 -4.94 6.63
C GLU A 115 13.73 -4.13 6.41
N ILE A 116 12.60 -4.65 6.89
CA ILE A 116 11.26 -4.09 6.71
C ILE A 116 10.83 -3.42 8.02
N ALA A 117 10.18 -2.27 7.92
CA ALA A 117 9.66 -1.53 9.05
C ALA A 117 8.71 -2.40 9.91
N PRO A 118 8.72 -2.24 11.25
CA PRO A 118 7.93 -3.09 12.17
C PRO A 118 6.42 -2.96 11.97
N GLU A 119 5.94 -1.87 11.38
CA GLU A 119 4.52 -1.64 11.05
C GLU A 119 4.01 -2.52 9.90
N VAL A 120 4.91 -3.19 9.19
CA VAL A 120 4.58 -4.11 8.09
C VAL A 120 4.85 -5.54 8.53
N THR A 121 3.81 -6.33 8.67
CA THR A 121 3.92 -7.77 8.92
C THR A 121 4.37 -8.48 7.65
N LEU A 122 5.39 -9.34 7.78
CA LEU A 122 6.01 -10.07 6.68
C LEU A 122 5.77 -11.57 6.84
N GLU A 123 5.23 -12.19 5.81
CA GLU A 123 5.10 -13.65 5.70
C GLU A 123 5.69 -14.12 4.36
N THR A 124 6.42 -15.21 4.38
CA THR A 124 6.96 -15.85 3.17
C THR A 124 6.37 -17.24 3.00
N ILE A 125 5.88 -17.53 1.80
CA ILE A 125 5.27 -18.81 1.45
C ILE A 125 6.10 -19.44 0.32
N SER A 126 6.68 -20.61 0.59
CA SER A 126 7.47 -21.37 -0.39
C SER A 126 6.96 -22.82 -0.43
N GLU A 127 6.22 -23.16 -1.47
CA GLU A 127 5.71 -24.50 -1.73
C GLU A 127 6.47 -25.16 -2.88
N LYS A 128 6.69 -26.48 -2.79
CA LYS A 128 7.31 -27.24 -3.91
C LYS A 128 6.45 -27.11 -5.17
N GLY A 129 7.08 -26.74 -6.28
CA GLY A 129 6.41 -26.65 -7.59
C GLY A 129 5.63 -25.35 -7.84
N LYS A 130 5.57 -24.44 -6.86
CA LYS A 130 4.96 -23.12 -7.00
C LYS A 130 6.00 -22.01 -6.87
N ASN A 131 5.68 -20.85 -7.43
CA ASN A 131 6.53 -19.68 -7.26
C ASN A 131 6.48 -19.21 -5.80
N PRO A 132 7.61 -18.82 -5.20
CA PRO A 132 7.61 -18.24 -3.86
C PRO A 132 6.80 -16.94 -3.78
N ILE A 133 6.10 -16.74 -2.68
CA ILE A 133 5.24 -15.58 -2.45
C ILE A 133 5.71 -14.85 -1.19
N VAL A 134 5.77 -13.53 -1.30
CA VAL A 134 5.97 -12.61 -0.16
C VAL A 134 4.63 -11.92 0.10
N LYS A 135 4.06 -12.13 1.26
CA LYS A 135 2.83 -11.48 1.71
C LYS A 135 3.18 -10.40 2.72
N LEU A 136 2.72 -9.20 2.47
CA LEU A 136 2.93 -8.00 3.28
C LEU A 136 1.57 -7.52 3.79
N THR A 137 1.47 -7.23 5.08
CA THR A 137 0.25 -6.70 5.69
C THR A 137 0.58 -5.49 6.56
N SER A 138 -0.18 -4.41 6.44
CA SER A 138 -0.02 -3.20 7.26
C SER A 138 -1.32 -2.42 7.34
N PHE A 139 -1.46 -1.63 8.39
CA PHE A 139 -2.53 -0.63 8.50
C PHE A 139 -2.21 0.64 7.70
N ASP A 140 -0.93 0.92 7.40
CA ASP A 140 -0.53 2.03 6.54
C ASP A 140 -0.41 1.58 5.08
N LYS A 141 -1.35 2.05 4.25
CA LYS A 141 -1.38 1.77 2.81
C LYS A 141 -0.18 2.34 2.07
N GLN A 142 0.32 3.51 2.49
CA GLN A 142 1.43 4.19 1.84
C GLN A 142 2.73 3.42 2.09
N LEU A 143 3.03 3.12 3.35
CA LEU A 143 4.21 2.35 3.74
C LEU A 143 4.20 0.97 3.08
N LEU A 144 3.08 0.26 3.13
CA LEU A 144 2.89 -1.03 2.46
C LEU A 144 3.16 -0.94 0.96
N GLY A 145 2.68 0.13 0.32
CA GLY A 145 2.91 0.40 -1.10
C GLY A 145 4.38 0.63 -1.43
N GLN A 146 5.07 1.40 -0.62
CA GLN A 146 6.51 1.70 -0.78
C GLN A 146 7.37 0.44 -0.62
N VAL A 147 7.12 -0.35 0.43
CA VAL A 147 7.84 -1.62 0.67
C VAL A 147 7.62 -2.59 -0.49
N ALA A 148 6.38 -2.78 -0.91
CA ALA A 148 6.07 -3.67 -2.04
C ALA A 148 6.71 -3.20 -3.35
N ALA A 149 6.71 -1.89 -3.62
CA ALA A 149 7.36 -1.31 -4.80
C ALA A 149 8.88 -1.48 -4.75
N LYS A 150 9.51 -1.32 -3.58
CA LYS A 150 10.95 -1.53 -3.37
C LYS A 150 11.33 -2.99 -3.66
N ILE A 151 10.59 -3.96 -3.12
CA ILE A 151 10.84 -5.39 -3.37
C ILE A 151 10.68 -5.72 -4.86
N ARG A 152 9.60 -5.24 -5.51
CA ARG A 152 9.38 -5.41 -6.95
C ARG A 152 10.49 -4.72 -7.78
N GLY A 153 11.04 -3.63 -7.29
CA GLY A 153 12.13 -2.87 -7.92
C GLY A 153 13.46 -3.62 -7.99
N PHE A 154 13.74 -4.54 -7.08
CA PHE A 154 14.98 -5.31 -7.08
C PHE A 154 15.14 -6.16 -8.35
N ARG A 155 14.07 -6.72 -8.86
CA ARG A 155 14.07 -7.38 -10.16
C ARG A 155 12.70 -7.26 -10.82
N LYS A 156 12.56 -6.22 -11.64
CA LYS A 156 11.32 -5.96 -12.39
C LYS A 156 11.01 -7.14 -13.33
N PRO A 157 9.73 -7.49 -13.52
CA PRO A 157 9.37 -8.57 -14.42
C PRO A 157 9.74 -8.22 -15.87
N GLU A 158 10.37 -9.14 -16.56
CA GLU A 158 10.72 -8.98 -17.96
C GLU A 158 9.52 -9.24 -18.89
N PRO A 159 9.48 -8.63 -20.08
CA PRO A 159 8.32 -8.74 -20.98
C PRO A 159 8.29 -10.03 -21.80
N TYR A 160 9.34 -10.86 -21.82
CA TYR A 160 9.40 -12.06 -22.67
C TYR A 160 8.89 -13.31 -21.95
N LYS A 161 9.60 -13.77 -20.91
CA LYS A 161 9.23 -14.94 -20.11
C LYS A 161 8.53 -14.57 -18.79
N GLY A 162 8.50 -13.29 -18.45
CA GLY A 162 7.90 -12.79 -17.21
C GLY A 162 8.72 -13.05 -15.95
N LYS A 163 10.04 -13.33 -16.09
CA LYS A 163 10.95 -13.55 -14.97
C LYS A 163 11.14 -12.25 -14.18
N GLY A 164 11.00 -12.32 -12.88
CA GLY A 164 11.12 -11.17 -11.98
C GLY A 164 10.13 -11.23 -10.83
N VAL A 165 10.02 -10.16 -10.08
CA VAL A 165 9.07 -9.98 -8.98
C VAL A 165 7.87 -9.20 -9.48
N LYS A 166 6.67 -9.76 -9.38
CA LYS A 166 5.40 -9.14 -9.78
C LYS A 166 4.38 -9.23 -8.65
N PHE A 167 3.31 -8.46 -8.71
CA PHE A 167 2.18 -8.66 -7.82
C PHE A 167 1.42 -9.95 -8.20
N VAL A 168 0.85 -10.62 -7.21
CA VAL A 168 -0.04 -11.75 -7.47
C VAL A 168 -1.25 -11.24 -8.25
N GLY A 169 -1.56 -11.91 -9.37
CA GLY A 169 -2.63 -11.49 -10.29
C GLY A 169 -2.22 -10.39 -11.29
N GLU A 170 -0.98 -9.88 -11.26
CA GLU A 170 -0.51 -8.90 -12.25
C GLU A 170 -0.36 -9.58 -13.61
N VAL A 171 -1.11 -9.08 -14.60
CA VAL A 171 -1.03 -9.52 -15.99
C VAL A 171 0.04 -8.72 -16.71
N LEU A 172 1.10 -9.40 -17.14
CA LEU A 172 2.20 -8.78 -17.88
C LEU A 172 1.93 -8.82 -19.38
N ARG A 173 2.05 -7.68 -20.06
CA ARG A 173 2.04 -7.65 -21.52
C ARG A 173 3.32 -8.28 -22.05
N ARG A 174 3.20 -9.50 -22.57
CA ARG A 174 4.34 -10.23 -23.16
C ARG A 174 4.62 -9.74 -24.57
N LYS A 175 5.91 -9.67 -24.91
CA LYS A 175 6.38 -9.40 -26.26
C LYS A 175 6.86 -10.72 -26.90
N ALA A 176 6.65 -10.87 -28.20
CA ALA A 176 7.32 -11.91 -28.96
C ALA A 176 8.82 -11.60 -29.02
N GLY A 177 9.67 -12.61 -28.82
CA GLY A 177 11.10 -12.46 -29.05
C GLY A 177 11.40 -12.31 -30.55
N LYS A 178 12.71 -12.22 -30.91
CA LYS A 178 13.11 -12.34 -32.29
C LYS A 178 12.67 -13.72 -32.81
N SER A 179 11.83 -13.75 -33.83
CA SER A 179 11.65 -14.95 -34.64
C SER A 179 12.95 -15.15 -35.43
N ALA A 180 13.53 -16.33 -35.31
CA ALA A 180 14.62 -16.74 -36.17
C ALA A 180 14.11 -16.91 -37.60
#